data_adebcd976a6e5bcffff6e4b43e20f539
#
_entry.id   adebcd976a6e5bcffff6e4b43e20f539
#
_cell.length_a   1.000
_cell.length_b   1.000
_cell.length_c   1.000
_cell.angle_alpha   90.00
_cell.angle_beta   90.00
_cell.angle_gamma   90.00
#
_symmetry.space_group_name_H-M   'P 1'
#
loop_
_entity.id
_entity.type
_entity.pdbx_description
1 polymer ?
#
loop_
_entity_poly.entity_id
_entity_poly.type
_entity_poly.pdbx_seq_one_letter_code
_entity_poly.pdbx_strand_id
1 'polypeptide(L)'
;GTFIDGFEDQIVGHMPGETFDVNVTFPDDYQATNLAGKDAVFATTLNYINEDVTPDLTDDWVSSNLAESMGMNNVAELKAFVSNSLLFNQEANELYGQLYDAAEVNTDTLPEDVQQYFTNTVLYQPYLYAQMRGVSLETMLSQAGYSSVDEYLENSESSKQSMIKQILIMQALAEKNNIVCDTDILNAEFSRYFGSTDMTSYVNAYGENYVKTNILHDIVMQNQIDNVA
;
A
#
# COMPACT_ATOMS: atom_id res chain seq x y z
N GLY A 1 1.48 21.11 -19.48
CA GLY A 1 0.13 21.64 -19.42
C GLY A 1 -0.85 20.79 -20.19
N THR A 2 -2.10 20.96 -19.90
CA THR A 2 -3.21 20.28 -20.60
C THR A 2 -3.91 21.21 -21.58
N PHE A 3 -3.55 22.48 -21.53
CA PHE A 3 -4.10 23.52 -22.40
C PHE A 3 -3.25 23.74 -23.66
N ILE A 4 -3.78 24.52 -24.59
CA ILE A 4 -3.08 24.95 -25.81
C ILE A 4 -1.86 25.79 -25.40
N ASP A 5 -0.75 25.64 -26.12
CA ASP A 5 0.50 26.34 -25.83
C ASP A 5 0.29 27.86 -25.69
N GLY A 6 0.85 28.42 -24.61
CA GLY A 6 0.74 29.84 -24.28
C GLY A 6 -0.54 30.24 -23.55
N PHE A 7 -1.48 29.31 -23.31
CA PHE A 7 -2.70 29.62 -22.56
C PHE A 7 -2.37 29.85 -21.06
N GLU A 8 -1.65 28.89 -20.47
CA GLU A 8 -1.31 28.93 -19.04
C GLU A 8 -0.36 30.08 -18.71
N ASP A 9 0.57 30.39 -19.59
CA ASP A 9 1.55 31.48 -19.43
C ASP A 9 0.88 32.86 -19.33
N GLN A 10 -0.24 33.06 -20.03
CA GLN A 10 -0.99 34.31 -19.99
C GLN A 10 -1.85 34.48 -18.74
N ILE A 11 -2.08 33.39 -17.97
CA ILE A 11 -2.77 33.48 -16.66
C ILE A 11 -1.84 33.96 -15.56
N VAL A 12 -0.53 33.72 -15.72
CA VAL A 12 0.47 34.07 -14.70
C VAL A 12 0.51 35.61 -14.51
N GLY A 13 0.35 36.03 -13.27
CA GLY A 13 0.34 37.46 -12.88
C GLY A 13 -1.05 38.05 -12.70
N HIS A 14 -2.11 37.35 -13.09
CA HIS A 14 -3.48 37.77 -12.81
C HIS A 14 -3.95 37.38 -11.41
N MET A 15 -4.90 38.10 -10.86
CA MET A 15 -5.46 37.90 -9.52
C MET A 15 -6.85 37.26 -9.57
N PRO A 16 -7.26 36.51 -8.53
CA PRO A 16 -8.62 36.03 -8.41
C PRO A 16 -9.65 37.16 -8.57
N GLY A 17 -10.66 36.91 -9.39
CA GLY A 17 -11.71 37.88 -9.76
C GLY A 17 -11.42 38.68 -11.03
N GLU A 18 -10.22 38.66 -11.57
CA GLU A 18 -9.90 39.34 -12.83
C GLU A 18 -10.49 38.59 -14.03
N THR A 19 -10.96 39.38 -15.01
CA THR A 19 -11.37 38.88 -16.32
C THR A 19 -10.49 39.52 -17.39
N PHE A 20 -9.91 38.69 -18.22
CA PHE A 20 -8.96 39.09 -19.27
C PHE A 20 -9.06 38.16 -20.48
N ASP A 21 -8.51 38.61 -21.60
CA ASP A 21 -8.50 37.83 -22.84
C ASP A 21 -7.17 37.04 -22.95
N VAL A 22 -7.29 35.73 -23.15
CA VAL A 22 -6.17 34.82 -23.46
C VAL A 22 -6.19 34.55 -24.95
N ASN A 23 -5.13 34.93 -25.65
CA ASN A 23 -5.00 34.79 -27.10
C ASN A 23 -4.08 33.60 -27.40
N VAL A 24 -4.59 32.60 -28.10
CA VAL A 24 -3.84 31.40 -28.49
C VAL A 24 -4.15 30.99 -29.93
N THR A 25 -3.22 30.25 -30.54
CA THR A 25 -3.42 29.60 -31.84
C THR A 25 -3.56 28.10 -31.64
N PHE A 26 -4.60 27.48 -32.14
CA PHE A 26 -4.76 26.03 -32.09
C PHE A 26 -3.64 25.35 -32.92
N PRO A 27 -3.03 24.24 -32.43
CA PRO A 27 -2.07 23.49 -33.23
C PRO A 27 -2.62 23.05 -34.57
N ASP A 28 -1.78 22.94 -35.60
CA ASP A 28 -2.18 22.50 -36.95
C ASP A 28 -2.74 21.07 -36.96
N ASP A 29 -2.31 20.24 -36.01
CA ASP A 29 -2.74 18.84 -35.82
C ASP A 29 -3.86 18.70 -34.76
N TYR A 30 -4.52 19.78 -34.40
CA TYR A 30 -5.58 19.75 -33.37
C TYR A 30 -6.71 18.83 -33.77
N GLN A 31 -7.19 17.99 -32.84
CA GLN A 31 -8.20 16.94 -33.09
C GLN A 31 -9.49 17.47 -33.76
N ALA A 32 -9.92 18.68 -33.36
CA ALA A 32 -11.04 19.34 -34.04
C ALA A 32 -10.52 20.11 -35.29
N THR A 33 -10.59 19.48 -36.43
CA THR A 33 -10.06 19.98 -37.72
C THR A 33 -10.62 21.34 -38.12
N ASN A 34 -11.80 21.70 -37.64
CA ASN A 34 -12.41 23.03 -37.86
C ASN A 34 -11.75 24.14 -37.04
N LEU A 35 -10.93 23.81 -36.03
CA LEU A 35 -10.17 24.73 -35.20
C LEU A 35 -8.68 24.71 -35.46
N ALA A 36 -8.16 23.65 -36.05
CA ALA A 36 -6.72 23.47 -36.35
C ALA A 36 -6.14 24.70 -37.08
N GLY A 37 -5.01 25.19 -36.59
CA GLY A 37 -4.29 26.34 -37.15
C GLY A 37 -5.03 27.70 -36.98
N LYS A 38 -6.13 27.79 -36.23
CA LYS A 38 -6.88 29.03 -36.07
C LYS A 38 -6.55 29.75 -34.79
N ASP A 39 -6.53 31.07 -34.88
CA ASP A 39 -6.46 31.97 -33.72
C ASP A 39 -7.79 31.97 -32.94
N ALA A 40 -7.68 31.99 -31.61
CA ALA A 40 -8.81 32.08 -30.71
C ALA A 40 -8.51 33.04 -29.57
N VAL A 41 -9.57 33.72 -29.11
CA VAL A 41 -9.54 34.58 -27.93
C VAL A 41 -10.48 33.98 -26.90
N PHE A 42 -9.94 33.66 -25.71
CA PHE A 42 -10.70 33.15 -24.59
C PHE A 42 -10.90 34.24 -23.56
N ALA A 43 -12.16 34.73 -23.39
CA ALA A 43 -12.52 35.59 -22.27
C ALA A 43 -12.45 34.76 -20.98
N THR A 44 -11.37 34.90 -20.24
CA THR A 44 -11.04 34.05 -19.08
C THR A 44 -11.26 34.81 -17.80
N THR A 45 -11.89 34.18 -16.82
CA THR A 45 -12.00 34.72 -15.45
C THR A 45 -11.23 33.80 -14.50
N LEU A 46 -10.24 34.33 -13.79
CA LEU A 46 -9.53 33.62 -12.74
C LEU A 46 -10.36 33.63 -11.46
N ASN A 47 -10.98 32.51 -11.11
CA ASN A 47 -11.87 32.45 -9.95
C ASN A 47 -11.10 32.34 -8.63
N TYR A 48 -10.08 31.47 -8.57
CA TYR A 48 -9.25 31.25 -7.39
C TYR A 48 -7.92 30.63 -7.77
N ILE A 49 -6.95 30.76 -6.88
CA ILE A 49 -5.67 30.06 -6.94
C ILE A 49 -5.64 29.07 -5.80
N ASN A 50 -5.43 27.78 -6.10
CA ASN A 50 -5.20 26.76 -5.08
C ASN A 50 -3.76 26.86 -4.60
N GLU A 51 -3.57 26.91 -3.30
CA GLU A 51 -2.28 26.80 -2.65
C GLU A 51 -2.30 25.59 -1.72
N ASP A 52 -1.34 24.69 -1.87
CA ASP A 52 -1.15 23.60 -0.95
C ASP A 52 -0.46 24.12 0.31
N VAL A 53 -1.22 24.28 1.38
CA VAL A 53 -0.71 24.71 2.69
C VAL A 53 -0.54 23.48 3.57
N THR A 54 0.71 23.21 3.97
CA THR A 54 0.98 22.23 5.03
C THR A 54 0.68 22.90 6.37
N PRO A 55 -0.33 22.43 7.13
CA PRO A 55 -0.64 23.00 8.43
C PRO A 55 0.51 22.79 9.41
N ASP A 56 0.68 23.71 10.35
CA ASP A 56 1.61 23.53 11.46
C ASP A 56 1.18 22.33 12.32
N LEU A 57 2.15 21.49 12.66
CA LEU A 57 1.93 20.36 13.56
C LEU A 57 1.85 20.86 15.00
N THR A 58 0.64 21.04 15.50
CA THR A 58 0.33 21.53 16.86
C THR A 58 -0.34 20.45 17.71
N ASP A 59 -0.31 20.61 19.03
CA ASP A 59 -1.03 19.71 19.96
C ASP A 59 -2.53 19.71 19.68
N ASP A 60 -3.11 20.86 19.34
CA ASP A 60 -4.51 20.99 18.97
C ASP A 60 -4.84 20.20 17.71
N TRP A 61 -3.94 20.24 16.70
CA TRP A 61 -4.11 19.47 15.48
C TRP A 61 -4.06 17.96 15.77
N VAL A 62 -3.07 17.50 16.55
CA VAL A 62 -2.93 16.09 16.94
C VAL A 62 -4.16 15.63 17.70
N SER A 63 -4.57 16.36 18.73
CA SER A 63 -5.73 16.03 19.53
C SER A 63 -7.02 15.94 18.69
N SER A 64 -7.24 16.91 17.80
CA SER A 64 -8.45 16.96 16.96
C SER A 64 -8.54 15.86 15.92
N ASN A 65 -7.39 15.37 15.42
CA ASN A 65 -7.36 14.42 14.30
C ASN A 65 -6.97 13.01 14.70
N LEU A 66 -6.23 12.82 15.80
CA LEU A 66 -5.66 11.52 16.19
C LEU A 66 -6.10 11.01 17.56
N ALA A 67 -6.76 11.82 18.40
CA ALA A 67 -7.17 11.38 19.72
C ALA A 67 -8.19 10.24 19.67
N GLU A 68 -9.19 10.32 18.81
CA GLU A 68 -10.24 9.31 18.70
C GLU A 68 -9.73 8.02 18.05
N SER A 69 -8.90 8.13 17.00
CA SER A 69 -8.45 6.98 16.21
C SER A 69 -7.21 6.30 16.79
N MET A 70 -6.30 7.05 17.44
CA MET A 70 -4.99 6.57 17.86
C MET A 70 -4.67 6.88 19.33
N GLY A 71 -5.56 7.56 20.06
CA GLY A 71 -5.36 7.94 21.45
C GLY A 71 -4.30 9.01 21.69
N MET A 72 -3.86 9.74 20.65
CA MET A 72 -2.78 10.71 20.73
C MET A 72 -3.32 12.13 20.92
N ASN A 73 -2.82 12.83 21.93
CA ASN A 73 -3.36 14.14 22.33
C ASN A 73 -2.38 15.30 22.11
N ASN A 74 -1.14 15.04 21.78
CA ASN A 74 -0.11 16.06 21.58
C ASN A 74 1.00 15.61 20.63
N VAL A 75 1.78 16.57 20.17
CA VAL A 75 2.90 16.36 19.22
C VAL A 75 3.98 15.44 19.81
N ALA A 76 4.21 15.49 21.12
CA ALA A 76 5.22 14.65 21.75
C ALA A 76 4.82 13.16 21.69
N GLU A 77 3.55 12.83 21.95
CA GLU A 77 3.01 11.48 21.82
C GLU A 77 3.09 10.98 20.36
N LEU A 78 2.70 11.81 19.39
CA LEU A 78 2.83 11.47 17.97
C LEU A 78 4.29 11.21 17.57
N LYS A 79 5.22 12.08 18.00
CA LYS A 79 6.65 11.88 17.71
C LYS A 79 7.21 10.62 18.35
N ALA A 80 6.82 10.34 19.59
CA ALA A 80 7.23 9.12 20.28
C ALA A 80 6.71 7.88 19.55
N PHE A 81 5.44 7.88 19.15
CA PHE A 81 4.84 6.79 18.38
C PHE A 81 5.58 6.56 17.05
N VAL A 82 5.80 7.62 16.26
CA VAL A 82 6.52 7.52 14.98
C VAL A 82 7.95 7.02 15.19
N SER A 83 8.66 7.56 16.18
CA SER A 83 10.03 7.14 16.49
C SER A 83 10.09 5.67 16.89
N ASN A 84 9.20 5.23 17.78
CA ASN A 84 9.15 3.83 18.23
C ASN A 84 8.77 2.89 17.07
N SER A 85 7.84 3.30 16.21
CA SER A 85 7.46 2.51 15.02
C SER A 85 8.62 2.38 14.03
N LEU A 86 9.38 3.45 13.82
CA LEU A 86 10.54 3.42 12.93
C LEU A 86 11.67 2.54 13.48
N LEU A 87 11.96 2.66 14.79
CA LEU A 87 12.96 1.82 15.46
C LEU A 87 12.54 0.35 15.42
N PHE A 88 11.30 0.04 15.76
CA PHE A 88 10.77 -1.32 15.68
C PHE A 88 10.91 -1.90 14.28
N ASN A 89 10.50 -1.16 13.24
CA ASN A 89 10.61 -1.63 11.86
C ASN A 89 12.09 -1.88 11.45
N GLN A 90 13.00 -1.03 11.90
CA GLN A 90 14.43 -1.22 11.62
C GLN A 90 14.97 -2.46 12.31
N GLU A 91 14.73 -2.62 13.60
CA GLU A 91 15.17 -3.76 14.40
C GLU A 91 14.54 -5.07 13.91
N ALA A 92 13.23 -5.06 13.62
CA ALA A 92 12.51 -6.20 13.06
C ALA A 92 13.08 -6.64 11.72
N ASN A 93 13.35 -5.71 10.80
CA ASN A 93 13.91 -6.03 9.49
C ASN A 93 15.33 -6.60 9.60
N GLU A 94 16.18 -6.03 10.47
CA GLU A 94 17.54 -6.53 10.66
C GLU A 94 17.54 -7.93 11.28
N LEU A 95 16.78 -8.12 12.35
CA LEU A 95 16.64 -9.41 13.02
C LEU A 95 16.03 -10.46 12.10
N TYR A 96 14.98 -10.09 11.36
CA TYR A 96 14.36 -10.97 10.38
C TYR A 96 15.34 -11.40 9.29
N GLY A 97 16.15 -10.47 8.76
CA GLY A 97 17.19 -10.79 7.78
C GLY A 97 18.17 -11.85 8.31
N GLN A 98 18.65 -11.69 9.54
CA GLN A 98 19.54 -12.65 10.19
C GLN A 98 18.87 -14.03 10.41
N LEU A 99 17.61 -14.03 10.85
CA LEU A 99 16.84 -15.27 11.02
C LEU A 99 16.58 -15.97 9.69
N TYR A 100 16.25 -15.21 8.67
CA TYR A 100 15.98 -15.72 7.33
C TYR A 100 17.24 -16.37 6.72
N ASP A 101 18.39 -15.71 6.83
CA ASP A 101 19.66 -16.21 6.29
C ASP A 101 20.15 -17.47 7.04
N ALA A 102 19.94 -17.50 8.36
CA ALA A 102 20.36 -18.64 9.19
C ALA A 102 19.42 -19.85 9.10
N ALA A 103 18.16 -19.66 8.68
CA ALA A 103 17.19 -20.74 8.66
C ALA A 103 17.37 -21.66 7.46
N GLU A 104 17.43 -22.96 7.74
CA GLU A 104 17.30 -24.03 6.74
C GLU A 104 15.85 -24.54 6.75
N VAL A 105 15.15 -24.43 5.63
CA VAL A 105 13.75 -24.84 5.50
C VAL A 105 13.64 -25.89 4.41
N ASN A 106 13.07 -27.05 4.75
CA ASN A 106 12.73 -28.09 3.78
C ASN A 106 11.29 -27.88 3.31
N THR A 107 11.12 -27.43 2.07
CA THR A 107 9.81 -27.20 1.47
C THR A 107 9.25 -28.41 0.71
N ASP A 108 10.10 -29.44 0.48
CA ASP A 108 9.72 -30.61 -0.34
C ASP A 108 8.71 -31.55 0.37
N THR A 109 8.61 -31.41 1.69
CA THR A 109 7.75 -32.26 2.54
C THR A 109 6.46 -31.61 2.98
N LEU A 110 6.13 -30.43 2.41
CA LEU A 110 4.90 -29.72 2.77
C LEU A 110 3.67 -30.50 2.27
N PRO A 111 2.61 -30.58 3.08
CA PRO A 111 1.33 -31.13 2.66
C PRO A 111 0.79 -30.45 1.40
N GLU A 112 0.05 -31.20 0.57
CA GLU A 112 -0.45 -30.71 -0.72
C GLU A 112 -1.37 -29.48 -0.57
N ASP A 113 -2.21 -29.46 0.46
CA ASP A 113 -3.09 -28.33 0.78
C ASP A 113 -2.33 -27.06 1.14
N VAL A 114 -1.18 -27.18 1.82
CA VAL A 114 -0.28 -26.07 2.14
C VAL A 114 0.40 -25.57 0.87
N GLN A 115 0.89 -26.45 0.01
CA GLN A 115 1.47 -26.07 -1.28
C GLN A 115 0.45 -25.36 -2.16
N GLN A 116 -0.79 -25.85 -2.19
CA GLN A 116 -1.89 -25.24 -2.94
C GLN A 116 -2.24 -23.85 -2.38
N TYR A 117 -2.23 -23.67 -1.05
CA TYR A 117 -2.43 -22.36 -0.42
C TYR A 117 -1.42 -21.32 -0.94
N PHE A 118 -0.13 -21.66 -0.97
CA PHE A 118 0.89 -20.73 -1.47
C PHE A 118 0.79 -20.47 -2.97
N THR A 119 0.41 -21.47 -3.76
CA THR A 119 0.13 -21.33 -5.19
C THR A 119 -1.04 -20.36 -5.41
N ASN A 120 -2.12 -20.50 -4.66
CA ASN A 120 -3.25 -19.59 -4.73
C ASN A 120 -2.89 -18.18 -4.27
N THR A 121 -2.02 -18.03 -3.27
CA THR A 121 -1.56 -16.73 -2.78
C THR A 121 -0.77 -15.98 -3.86
N VAL A 122 0.09 -16.66 -4.59
CA VAL A 122 0.84 -16.09 -5.73
C VAL A 122 -0.10 -15.64 -6.85
N LEU A 123 -1.16 -16.39 -7.11
CA LEU A 123 -2.15 -16.08 -8.15
C LEU A 123 -3.16 -15.00 -7.74
N TYR A 124 -3.26 -14.68 -6.45
CA TYR A 124 -4.32 -13.83 -5.92
C TYR A 124 -4.30 -12.42 -6.51
N GLN A 125 -3.16 -11.77 -6.57
CA GLN A 125 -3.05 -10.41 -7.12
C GLN A 125 -3.37 -10.35 -8.62
N PRO A 126 -2.78 -11.21 -9.49
CA PRO A 126 -3.19 -11.27 -10.90
C PRO A 126 -4.70 -11.55 -11.07
N TYR A 127 -5.26 -12.42 -10.24
CA TYR A 127 -6.69 -12.72 -10.27
C TYR A 127 -7.55 -11.48 -9.93
N LEU A 128 -7.20 -10.73 -8.88
CA LEU A 128 -7.90 -9.49 -8.53
C LEU A 128 -7.84 -8.47 -9.67
N TYR A 129 -6.66 -8.27 -10.27
CA TYR A 129 -6.53 -7.36 -11.41
C TYR A 129 -7.36 -7.80 -12.62
N ALA A 130 -7.43 -9.10 -12.88
CA ALA A 130 -8.29 -9.65 -13.92
C ALA A 130 -9.77 -9.34 -13.65
N GLN A 131 -10.22 -9.56 -12.40
CA GLN A 131 -11.59 -9.25 -11.97
C GLN A 131 -11.92 -7.76 -12.12
N MET A 132 -11.04 -6.87 -11.69
CA MET A 132 -11.24 -5.42 -11.80
C MET A 132 -11.34 -4.95 -13.26
N ARG A 133 -10.70 -5.63 -14.19
CA ARG A 133 -10.73 -5.33 -15.63
C ARG A 133 -11.80 -6.11 -16.39
N GLY A 134 -12.52 -7.03 -15.74
CA GLY A 134 -13.54 -7.85 -16.37
C GLY A 134 -12.98 -8.83 -17.40
N VAL A 135 -11.74 -9.30 -17.23
CA VAL A 135 -11.08 -10.26 -18.10
C VAL A 135 -10.75 -11.57 -17.37
N SER A 136 -10.41 -12.63 -18.11
CA SER A 136 -9.93 -13.87 -17.45
C SER A 136 -8.49 -13.72 -16.95
N LEU A 137 -8.08 -14.57 -15.99
CA LEU A 137 -6.72 -14.62 -15.49
C LEU A 137 -5.71 -14.86 -16.63
N GLU A 138 -6.02 -15.80 -17.54
CA GLU A 138 -5.17 -16.10 -18.70
C GLU A 138 -4.99 -14.87 -19.60
N THR A 139 -6.06 -14.11 -19.84
CA THR A 139 -6.00 -12.87 -20.63
C THR A 139 -5.14 -11.82 -19.93
N MET A 140 -5.29 -11.68 -18.63
CA MET A 140 -4.49 -10.76 -17.82
C MET A 140 -3.00 -11.13 -17.88
N LEU A 141 -2.66 -12.40 -17.68
CA LEU A 141 -1.28 -12.89 -17.71
C LEU A 141 -0.68 -12.78 -19.14
N SER A 142 -1.47 -13.04 -20.18
CA SER A 142 -1.03 -12.84 -21.56
C SER A 142 -0.69 -11.38 -21.86
N GLN A 143 -1.46 -10.43 -21.35
CA GLN A 143 -1.15 -8.99 -21.47
C GLN A 143 0.12 -8.59 -20.71
N ALA A 144 0.46 -9.33 -19.65
CA ALA A 144 1.69 -9.17 -18.88
C ALA A 144 2.91 -9.92 -19.50
N GLY A 145 2.71 -10.62 -20.64
CA GLY A 145 3.78 -11.28 -21.37
C GLY A 145 3.98 -12.76 -21.05
N TYR A 146 3.08 -13.39 -20.30
CA TYR A 146 3.12 -14.82 -19.99
C TYR A 146 2.25 -15.61 -20.96
N SER A 147 2.73 -16.76 -21.43
CA SER A 147 1.98 -17.62 -22.37
C SER A 147 0.94 -18.49 -21.67
N SER A 148 1.08 -18.74 -20.37
CA SER A 148 0.17 -19.55 -19.57
C SER A 148 0.23 -19.21 -18.08
N VAL A 149 -0.73 -19.72 -17.30
CA VAL A 149 -0.69 -19.70 -15.82
C VAL A 149 0.52 -20.48 -15.29
N ASP A 150 0.85 -21.62 -15.93
CA ASP A 150 1.98 -22.46 -15.51
C ASP A 150 3.31 -21.72 -15.67
N GLU A 151 3.52 -21.02 -16.78
CA GLU A 151 4.71 -20.19 -16.98
C GLU A 151 4.80 -19.07 -15.93
N TYR A 152 3.70 -18.43 -15.60
CA TYR A 152 3.67 -17.43 -14.51
C TYR A 152 4.06 -18.05 -13.16
N LEU A 153 3.54 -19.24 -12.84
CA LEU A 153 3.87 -19.95 -11.61
C LEU A 153 5.34 -20.38 -11.56
N GLU A 154 5.89 -20.88 -12.68
CA GLU A 154 7.32 -21.22 -12.77
C GLU A 154 8.20 -19.98 -12.53
N ASN A 155 7.87 -18.85 -13.13
CA ASN A 155 8.59 -17.59 -12.93
C ASN A 155 8.44 -17.03 -11.50
N SER A 156 7.34 -17.39 -10.81
CA SER A 156 7.05 -16.96 -9.44
C SER A 156 7.55 -17.94 -8.38
N GLU A 157 8.16 -19.05 -8.77
CA GLU A 157 8.58 -20.12 -7.83
C GLU A 157 9.55 -19.60 -6.75
N SER A 158 10.52 -18.77 -7.11
CA SER A 158 11.44 -18.18 -6.13
C SER A 158 10.71 -17.32 -5.09
N SER A 159 9.73 -16.53 -5.52
CA SER A 159 8.91 -15.71 -4.62
C SER A 159 8.02 -16.58 -3.72
N LYS A 160 7.46 -17.66 -4.26
CA LYS A 160 6.67 -18.63 -3.52
C LYS A 160 7.52 -19.31 -2.44
N GLN A 161 8.72 -19.75 -2.76
CA GLN A 161 9.67 -20.37 -1.81
C GLN A 161 10.08 -19.39 -0.71
N SER A 162 10.31 -18.14 -1.04
CA SER A 162 10.64 -17.10 -0.05
C SER A 162 9.46 -16.86 0.91
N MET A 163 8.23 -16.84 0.41
CA MET A 163 7.03 -16.71 1.22
C MET A 163 6.83 -17.91 2.16
N ILE A 164 7.01 -19.12 1.65
CA ILE A 164 6.97 -20.34 2.46
C ILE A 164 8.00 -20.29 3.57
N LYS A 165 9.25 -19.97 3.24
CA LYS A 165 10.34 -19.85 4.21
C LYS A 165 10.01 -18.85 5.31
N GLN A 166 9.49 -17.68 4.95
CA GLN A 166 9.08 -16.65 5.90
C GLN A 166 8.03 -17.17 6.89
N ILE A 167 6.97 -17.78 6.39
CA ILE A 167 5.86 -18.26 7.24
C ILE A 167 6.33 -19.38 8.17
N LEU A 168 7.14 -20.32 7.67
CA LEU A 168 7.65 -21.41 8.48
C LEU A 168 8.61 -20.94 9.57
N ILE A 169 9.45 -19.92 9.31
CA ILE A 169 10.30 -19.31 10.34
C ILE A 169 9.42 -18.68 11.43
N MET A 170 8.41 -17.91 11.06
CA MET A 170 7.53 -17.25 12.03
C MET A 170 6.75 -18.28 12.85
N GLN A 171 6.26 -19.34 12.23
CA GLN A 171 5.59 -20.43 12.94
C GLN A 171 6.53 -21.13 13.91
N ALA A 172 7.73 -21.50 13.49
CA ALA A 172 8.71 -22.14 14.34
C ALA A 172 9.11 -21.28 15.56
N LEU A 173 9.24 -19.97 15.36
CA LEU A 173 9.50 -19.02 16.45
C LEU A 173 8.30 -18.88 17.40
N ALA A 174 7.08 -18.83 16.86
CA ALA A 174 5.86 -18.81 17.65
C ALA A 174 5.76 -20.07 18.54
N GLU A 175 5.95 -21.24 17.95
CA GLU A 175 5.92 -22.52 18.68
C GLU A 175 7.03 -22.60 19.75
N LYS A 176 8.25 -22.21 19.40
CA LYS A 176 9.39 -22.20 20.33
C LYS A 176 9.16 -21.32 21.55
N ASN A 177 8.48 -20.18 21.35
CA ASN A 177 8.24 -19.20 22.40
C ASN A 177 6.83 -19.33 23.03
N ASN A 178 6.07 -20.38 22.67
CA ASN A 178 4.69 -20.61 23.10
C ASN A 178 3.77 -19.42 22.83
N ILE A 179 4.00 -18.72 21.70
CA ILE A 179 3.15 -17.62 21.27
C ILE A 179 1.91 -18.23 20.60
N VAL A 180 0.75 -17.91 21.17
CA VAL A 180 -0.55 -18.33 20.64
C VAL A 180 -1.30 -17.08 20.20
N CYS A 181 -1.67 -17.00 18.95
CA CYS A 181 -2.52 -15.92 18.45
C CYS A 181 -3.99 -16.32 18.63
N ASP A 182 -4.51 -16.18 19.84
CA ASP A 182 -5.94 -16.34 20.09
C ASP A 182 -6.74 -15.09 19.66
N THR A 183 -8.05 -15.16 19.77
CA THR A 183 -8.95 -14.08 19.34
C THR A 183 -8.71 -12.77 20.09
N ASP A 184 -8.36 -12.83 21.36
CA ASP A 184 -8.17 -11.65 22.20
C ASP A 184 -6.86 -10.93 21.81
N ILE A 185 -5.79 -11.69 21.60
CA ILE A 185 -4.50 -11.17 21.13
C ILE A 185 -4.66 -10.61 19.71
N LEU A 186 -5.34 -11.33 18.83
CA LEU A 186 -5.63 -10.89 17.48
C LEU A 186 -6.38 -9.56 17.45
N ASN A 187 -7.43 -9.43 18.27
CA ASN A 187 -8.21 -8.20 18.38
C ASN A 187 -7.39 -7.03 18.95
N ALA A 188 -6.57 -7.30 19.97
CA ALA A 188 -5.73 -6.28 20.59
C ALA A 188 -4.70 -5.72 19.59
N GLU A 189 -4.00 -6.61 18.88
CA GLU A 189 -3.01 -6.20 17.88
C GLU A 189 -3.65 -5.53 16.67
N PHE A 190 -4.76 -6.04 16.18
CA PHE A 190 -5.50 -5.40 15.09
C PHE A 190 -5.97 -4.00 15.51
N SER A 191 -6.47 -3.84 16.73
CA SER A 191 -6.88 -2.53 17.26
C SER A 191 -5.71 -1.57 17.39
N ARG A 192 -4.52 -2.04 17.70
CA ARG A 192 -3.31 -1.22 17.79
C ARG A 192 -2.94 -0.59 16.44
N TYR A 193 -3.15 -1.32 15.32
CA TYR A 193 -2.83 -0.82 13.97
C TYR A 193 -3.95 0.00 13.35
N PHE A 194 -5.20 -0.40 13.57
CA PHE A 194 -6.35 0.12 12.83
C PHE A 194 -7.35 0.90 13.69
N GLY A 195 -7.09 1.02 15.01
CA GLY A 195 -7.98 1.72 15.95
C GLY A 195 -9.35 1.06 16.16
N SER A 196 -9.55 -0.18 15.68
CA SER A 196 -10.81 -0.91 15.73
C SER A 196 -10.56 -2.40 15.93
N THR A 197 -11.43 -3.10 16.62
CA THR A 197 -11.45 -4.57 16.71
C THR A 197 -12.27 -5.23 15.59
N ASP A 198 -12.94 -4.44 14.77
CA ASP A 198 -13.72 -4.96 13.64
C ASP A 198 -12.83 -5.25 12.44
N MET A 199 -12.49 -6.52 12.26
CA MET A 199 -11.68 -7.04 11.16
C MET A 199 -12.50 -7.42 9.91
N THR A 200 -13.83 -7.24 9.93
CA THR A 200 -14.72 -7.79 8.90
C THR A 200 -14.32 -7.38 7.48
N SER A 201 -13.98 -6.11 7.26
CA SER A 201 -13.57 -5.62 5.95
C SER A 201 -12.26 -6.23 5.46
N TYR A 202 -11.29 -6.42 6.35
CA TYR A 202 -9.99 -7.03 6.05
C TYR A 202 -10.11 -8.53 5.81
N VAL A 203 -10.88 -9.22 6.66
CA VAL A 203 -11.16 -10.66 6.49
C VAL A 203 -11.91 -10.93 5.18
N ASN A 204 -12.86 -10.08 4.83
CA ASN A 204 -13.57 -10.20 3.55
C ASN A 204 -12.67 -9.92 2.33
N ALA A 205 -11.72 -8.99 2.46
CA ALA A 205 -10.81 -8.62 1.38
C ALA A 205 -9.65 -9.62 1.20
N TYR A 206 -9.07 -10.12 2.29
CA TYR A 206 -7.81 -10.87 2.26
C TYR A 206 -7.92 -12.30 2.80
N GLY A 207 -9.02 -12.63 3.47
CA GLY A 207 -9.20 -13.91 4.16
C GLY A 207 -8.66 -13.92 5.59
N GLU A 208 -9.31 -14.68 6.46
CA GLU A 208 -9.00 -14.75 7.90
C GLU A 208 -7.56 -15.22 8.16
N ASN A 209 -7.12 -16.26 7.45
CA ASN A 209 -5.77 -16.81 7.64
C ASN A 209 -4.67 -15.80 7.26
N TYR A 210 -4.89 -15.01 6.20
CA TYR A 210 -3.94 -13.95 5.82
C TYR A 210 -3.81 -12.90 6.91
N VAL A 211 -4.94 -12.42 7.46
CA VAL A 211 -4.95 -11.43 8.54
C VAL A 211 -4.24 -11.97 9.78
N LYS A 212 -4.58 -13.20 10.20
CA LYS A 212 -3.94 -13.85 11.34
C LYS A 212 -2.44 -14.03 11.16
N THR A 213 -1.99 -14.45 9.98
CA THR A 213 -0.57 -14.68 9.68
C THR A 213 0.25 -13.39 9.78
N ASN A 214 -0.28 -12.28 9.25
CA ASN A 214 0.42 -10.99 9.33
C ASN A 214 0.50 -10.47 10.77
N ILE A 215 -0.58 -10.58 11.53
CA ILE A 215 -0.57 -10.18 12.95
C ILE A 215 0.37 -11.06 13.77
N LEU A 216 0.37 -12.37 13.53
CA LEU A 216 1.29 -13.30 14.20
C LEU A 216 2.75 -12.95 13.91
N HIS A 217 3.06 -12.57 12.67
CA HIS A 217 4.41 -12.10 12.31
C HIS A 217 4.86 -10.96 13.23
N ASP A 218 4.05 -9.94 13.40
CA ASP A 218 4.40 -8.77 14.19
C ASP A 218 4.55 -9.11 15.69
N ILE A 219 3.66 -9.97 16.22
CA ILE A 219 3.75 -10.45 17.60
C ILE A 219 5.06 -11.24 17.83
N VAL A 220 5.42 -12.11 16.90
CA VAL A 220 6.67 -12.90 16.97
C VAL A 220 7.88 -12.00 16.90
N MET A 221 7.90 -11.03 15.99
CA MET A 221 9.02 -10.10 15.85
C MET A 221 9.18 -9.23 17.09
N GLN A 222 8.08 -8.70 17.66
CA GLN A 222 8.13 -7.95 18.92
C GLN A 222 8.70 -8.81 20.05
N ASN A 223 8.23 -10.05 20.19
CA ASN A 223 8.77 -10.96 21.19
C ASN A 223 10.26 -11.23 21.02
N GLN A 224 10.74 -11.38 19.77
CA GLN A 224 12.16 -11.58 19.51
C GLN A 224 12.99 -10.33 19.88
N ILE A 225 12.52 -9.13 19.55
CA ILE A 225 13.18 -7.86 19.90
C ILE A 225 13.26 -7.71 21.42
N ASP A 226 12.16 -7.94 22.13
CA ASP A 226 12.10 -7.83 23.58
C ASP A 226 13.02 -8.81 24.30
N ASN A 227 13.36 -9.95 23.68
CA ASN A 227 14.24 -10.97 24.24
C ASN A 227 15.73 -10.78 23.90
N VAL A 228 16.06 -9.89 22.95
CA VAL A 228 17.46 -9.59 22.56
C VAL A 228 17.94 -8.31 23.27
N ALA A 229 17.04 -7.42 23.67
CA ALA A 229 17.35 -6.20 24.40
C ALA A 229 17.61 -6.50 25.91
#